data_68c2a5dd959590c3e053f88f6b66d403
#
_entry.id   68c2a5dd959590c3e053f88f6b66d403
#
_cell.length_a   1.000
_cell.length_b   1.000
_cell.length_c   1.000
_cell.angle_alpha   90.00
_cell.angle_beta   90.00
_cell.angle_gamma   90.00
#
_symmetry.space_group_name_H-M   'P 1'
#
loop_
_entity.id
_entity.type
_entity.pdbx_description
1 polymer ?
#
loop_
_entity_poly.entity_id
_entity_poly.type
_entity_poly.pdbx_seq_one_letter_code
_entity_poly.pdbx_strand_id
1 'polypeptide(L)'
;IPLLTVEQPAGTRIKMRMGETLAADKSIEYNTTGVAATGVVQTDEYVCTGKGKEKWTPRFTYHGFRYLELSGAATQPEKDWLKAVVVHTDVERIGTFECADPQINRLHELAVRTMLSNIHGLPTDCPHRERCGWLGDAHAVAPFESMNYGMNNFWMKYMGDVSSSSSVFLENTLHQKLHNSEFYFADKQPGIPFMISPGRRLCGVAS
;
A
#
# COMPACT_ATOMS: atom_id res chain seq x y z
N ILE A 1 -5.64 7.59 -1.76
CA ILE A 1 -4.92 8.37 -2.77
C ILE A 1 -5.38 9.83 -2.76
N PRO A 2 -4.52 10.82 -3.15
CA PRO A 2 -4.94 12.20 -3.31
C PRO A 2 -5.78 12.39 -4.59
N LEU A 3 -6.83 13.18 -4.49
CA LEU A 3 -7.52 13.77 -5.62
C LEU A 3 -7.21 15.27 -5.62
N LEU A 4 -6.40 15.69 -6.57
CA LEU A 4 -6.00 17.08 -6.78
C LEU A 4 -7.02 17.76 -7.70
N THR A 5 -7.44 18.97 -7.35
CA THR A 5 -8.28 19.83 -8.18
C THR A 5 -7.70 21.24 -8.16
N VAL A 6 -7.10 21.68 -9.24
CA VAL A 6 -6.36 22.96 -9.28
C VAL A 6 -6.59 23.70 -10.59
N GLU A 7 -6.31 25.00 -10.54
CA GLU A 7 -6.18 25.85 -11.72
C GLU A 7 -4.85 26.61 -11.61
N GLN A 8 -3.89 26.23 -12.42
CA GLN A 8 -2.52 26.74 -12.36
C GLN A 8 -1.96 26.97 -13.77
N PRO A 9 -0.97 27.84 -13.96
CA PRO A 9 -0.31 28.02 -15.24
C PRO A 9 0.28 26.71 -15.80
N ALA A 10 0.34 26.63 -17.12
CA ALA A 10 0.97 25.49 -17.79
C ALA A 10 2.42 25.29 -17.32
N GLY A 11 2.81 24.05 -17.08
CA GLY A 11 4.14 23.69 -16.59
C GLY A 11 4.35 23.83 -15.08
N THR A 12 3.36 24.36 -14.32
CA THR A 12 3.43 24.34 -12.85
C THR A 12 3.51 22.91 -12.37
N ARG A 13 4.58 22.59 -11.62
CA ARG A 13 4.82 21.26 -11.06
C ARG A 13 4.38 21.22 -9.59
N ILE A 14 3.25 20.59 -9.34
CA ILE A 14 2.73 20.38 -7.99
C ILE A 14 3.26 19.06 -7.46
N LYS A 15 3.93 19.11 -6.31
CA LYS A 15 4.45 17.95 -5.59
C LYS A 15 3.64 17.71 -4.33
N MET A 16 3.20 16.48 -4.15
CA MET A 16 2.45 16.00 -3.00
C MET A 16 3.29 14.95 -2.27
N ARG A 17 3.67 15.24 -1.04
CA ARG A 17 4.42 14.31 -0.17
C ARG A 17 3.53 13.89 0.98
N MET A 18 3.54 12.60 1.29
CA MET A 18 2.60 12.01 2.24
C MET A 18 3.33 11.29 3.37
N GLY A 19 2.77 11.38 4.58
CA GLY A 19 3.30 10.70 5.77
C GLY A 19 2.26 10.52 6.86
N GLU A 20 2.60 9.74 7.88
CA GLU A 20 1.67 9.37 8.96
C GLU A 20 1.87 10.18 10.23
N THR A 21 3.06 10.71 10.45
CA THR A 21 3.46 11.42 11.66
C THR A 21 4.05 12.78 11.36
N LEU A 22 3.99 13.67 12.33
CA LEU A 22 4.65 14.98 12.28
C LEU A 22 5.84 14.99 13.24
N ALA A 23 6.92 15.62 12.83
CA ALA A 23 8.03 16.00 13.68
C ALA A 23 7.63 17.12 14.66
N ALA A 24 8.50 17.45 15.61
CA ALA A 24 8.23 18.47 16.62
C ALA A 24 8.00 19.86 16.03
N ASP A 25 8.59 20.17 14.89
CA ASP A 25 8.41 21.41 14.13
C ASP A 25 7.16 21.42 13.24
N LYS A 26 6.32 20.37 13.32
CA LYS A 26 5.13 20.14 12.50
C LYS A 26 5.39 19.82 11.03
N SER A 27 6.62 19.63 10.59
CA SER A 27 6.91 19.04 9.29
C SER A 27 6.52 17.55 9.28
N ILE A 28 6.31 16.98 8.08
CA ILE A 28 6.02 15.54 7.98
C ILE A 28 7.30 14.75 8.29
N GLU A 29 7.18 13.79 9.23
CA GLU A 29 8.25 12.84 9.53
C GLU A 29 8.28 11.74 8.47
N TYR A 30 9.28 11.78 7.60
CA TYR A 30 9.40 10.84 6.47
C TYR A 30 10.19 9.57 6.80
N ASN A 31 10.89 9.51 7.93
CA ASN A 31 11.69 8.35 8.32
C ASN A 31 10.86 7.09 8.56
N THR A 32 9.56 7.24 8.79
CA THR A 32 8.62 6.14 9.00
C THR A 32 7.98 5.62 7.71
N THR A 33 8.24 6.22 6.55
CA THR A 33 7.47 6.00 5.31
C THR A 33 8.22 5.24 4.21
N GLY A 34 9.22 4.44 4.53
CA GLY A 34 9.95 3.79 3.45
C GLY A 34 11.02 2.81 3.90
N VAL A 35 10.75 2.01 4.91
CA VAL A 35 11.76 1.11 5.50
C VAL A 35 12.30 0.07 4.52
N ALA A 36 11.45 -0.52 3.68
CA ALA A 36 11.88 -1.51 2.69
C ALA A 36 12.42 -0.90 1.38
N ALA A 37 12.18 0.40 1.18
CA ALA A 37 12.67 1.13 0.01
C ALA A 37 13.41 2.37 0.52
N THR A 38 14.64 2.19 0.94
CA THR A 38 15.49 3.26 1.45
C THR A 38 15.45 4.49 0.55
N GLY A 39 15.02 5.62 1.10
CA GLY A 39 14.94 6.90 0.41
C GLY A 39 13.66 7.13 -0.43
N VAL A 40 12.72 6.19 -0.48
CA VAL A 40 11.44 6.40 -1.18
C VAL A 40 10.41 6.96 -0.21
N VAL A 41 10.16 8.24 -0.31
CA VAL A 41 9.04 8.92 0.34
C VAL A 41 7.81 8.77 -0.55
N GLN A 42 6.63 8.54 0.05
CA GLN A 42 5.36 8.54 -0.68
C GLN A 42 5.16 9.91 -1.34
N THR A 43 5.42 9.99 -2.64
CA THR A 43 5.44 11.25 -3.38
C THR A 43 4.78 11.08 -4.73
N ASP A 44 3.84 11.98 -5.03
CA ASP A 44 3.26 12.14 -6.35
C ASP A 44 3.58 13.53 -6.89
N GLU A 45 3.70 13.62 -8.21
CA GLU A 45 3.89 14.90 -8.91
C GLU A 45 2.89 15.03 -10.04
N TYR A 46 2.33 16.23 -10.18
CA TYR A 46 1.46 16.60 -11.28
C TYR A 46 1.97 17.85 -11.97
N VAL A 47 2.08 17.82 -13.31
CA VAL A 47 2.44 18.97 -14.13
C VAL A 47 1.18 19.52 -14.77
N CYS A 48 0.81 20.75 -14.41
CA CYS A 48 -0.40 21.41 -14.88
C CYS A 48 -0.31 21.75 -16.38
N THR A 49 -1.41 21.58 -17.09
CA THR A 49 -1.53 21.89 -18.52
C THR A 49 -1.88 23.34 -18.80
N GLY A 50 -2.39 24.06 -17.80
CA GLY A 50 -2.83 25.46 -17.91
C GLY A 50 -4.16 25.64 -18.64
N LYS A 51 -4.98 24.61 -18.76
CA LYS A 51 -6.26 24.64 -19.48
C LYS A 51 -7.47 24.89 -18.56
N GLY A 52 -7.32 25.74 -17.55
CA GLY A 52 -8.34 26.01 -16.55
C GLY A 52 -8.31 25.01 -15.41
N LYS A 53 -9.48 24.67 -14.87
CA LYS A 53 -9.60 23.78 -13.70
C LYS A 53 -9.32 22.31 -14.06
N GLU A 54 -8.26 21.77 -13.50
CA GLU A 54 -7.77 20.41 -13.76
C GLU A 54 -8.04 19.49 -12.55
N LYS A 55 -8.41 18.23 -12.83
CA LYS A 55 -8.53 17.19 -11.82
C LYS A 55 -7.54 16.08 -12.11
N TRP A 56 -6.83 15.64 -11.09
CA TRP A 56 -5.87 14.57 -11.21
C TRP A 56 -5.84 13.68 -9.99
N THR A 57 -5.56 12.40 -10.21
CA THR A 57 -5.30 11.40 -9.18
C THR A 57 -4.24 10.43 -9.69
N PRO A 58 -3.36 9.89 -8.83
CA PRO A 58 -2.37 8.90 -9.25
C PRO A 58 -3.05 7.63 -9.76
N ARG A 59 -2.41 6.99 -10.74
CA ARG A 59 -2.84 5.69 -11.28
C ARG A 59 -1.83 4.62 -10.91
N PHE A 60 -2.31 3.40 -10.68
CA PHE A 60 -1.48 2.23 -10.38
C PHE A 60 -0.61 2.36 -9.13
N THR A 61 -1.01 3.23 -8.20
CA THR A 61 -0.38 3.39 -6.89
C THR A 61 -1.42 3.78 -5.84
N TYR A 62 -1.08 3.57 -4.57
CA TYR A 62 -1.84 4.03 -3.42
C TYR A 62 -0.87 4.43 -2.31
N HIS A 63 -1.37 5.16 -1.32
CA HIS A 63 -0.56 5.66 -0.21
C HIS A 63 -1.32 5.52 1.11
N GLY A 64 -0.59 5.19 2.18
CA GLY A 64 -1.08 5.28 3.55
C GLY A 64 -0.58 6.58 4.17
N PHE A 65 -1.49 7.48 4.57
CA PHE A 65 -1.09 8.77 5.13
C PHE A 65 -2.15 9.40 6.03
N ARG A 66 -1.70 10.26 6.93
CA ARG A 66 -2.53 11.16 7.72
C ARG A 66 -2.31 12.62 7.33
N TYR A 67 -1.12 12.93 6.83
CA TYR A 67 -0.69 14.27 6.46
C TYR A 67 -0.21 14.28 5.02
N LEU A 68 -0.49 15.38 4.33
CA LEU A 68 -0.05 15.63 2.97
C LEU A 68 0.53 17.04 2.89
N GLU A 69 1.77 17.14 2.44
CA GLU A 69 2.44 18.38 2.13
C GLU A 69 2.30 18.65 0.63
N LEU A 70 1.83 19.84 0.30
CA LEU A 70 1.72 20.30 -1.09
C LEU A 70 2.72 21.43 -1.33
N SER A 71 3.50 21.32 -2.39
CA SER A 71 4.50 22.31 -2.78
C SER A 71 4.53 22.54 -4.28
N GLY A 72 5.21 23.62 -4.72
CA GLY A 72 5.38 23.95 -6.13
C GLY A 72 4.21 24.64 -6.82
N ALA A 73 3.12 24.95 -6.10
CA ALA A 73 2.02 25.73 -6.63
C ALA A 73 2.45 27.20 -6.87
N ALA A 74 1.95 27.82 -7.93
CA ALA A 74 2.21 29.22 -8.24
C ALA A 74 1.39 30.19 -7.39
N THR A 75 0.28 29.70 -6.80
CA THR A 75 -0.61 30.46 -5.89
C THR A 75 -0.76 29.75 -4.56
N GLN A 76 -1.26 30.48 -3.55
CA GLN A 76 -1.54 29.90 -2.23
C GLN A 76 -2.55 28.75 -2.36
N PRO A 77 -2.25 27.56 -1.80
CA PRO A 77 -3.18 26.43 -1.81
C PRO A 77 -4.49 26.72 -1.07
N GLU A 78 -5.59 26.26 -1.64
CA GLU A 78 -6.93 26.35 -1.05
C GLU A 78 -7.34 24.98 -0.47
N LYS A 79 -8.25 24.99 0.50
CA LYS A 79 -8.67 23.76 1.21
C LYS A 79 -9.35 22.73 0.32
N ASP A 80 -9.98 23.16 -0.75
CA ASP A 80 -10.72 22.30 -1.68
C ASP A 80 -9.84 21.73 -2.83
N TRP A 81 -8.57 22.12 -2.91
CA TRP A 81 -7.65 21.58 -3.90
C TRP A 81 -7.39 20.10 -3.72
N LEU A 82 -7.43 19.61 -2.49
CA LEU A 82 -7.12 18.23 -2.17
C LEU A 82 -8.26 17.53 -1.44
N LYS A 83 -8.59 16.34 -1.91
CA LYS A 83 -9.43 15.37 -1.20
C LYS A 83 -8.69 14.05 -1.06
N ALA A 84 -8.80 13.42 0.09
CA ALA A 84 -8.37 12.05 0.28
C ALA A 84 -9.47 11.11 -0.22
N VAL A 85 -9.12 10.23 -1.15
CA VAL A 85 -10.01 9.19 -1.67
C VAL A 85 -9.56 7.86 -1.11
N VAL A 86 -10.48 7.17 -0.44
CA VAL A 86 -10.25 5.80 0.03
C VAL A 86 -10.31 4.86 -1.17
N VAL A 87 -9.31 4.01 -1.30
CA VAL A 87 -9.24 2.98 -2.34
C VAL A 87 -8.89 1.65 -1.70
N HIS A 88 -9.56 0.60 -2.10
CA HIS A 88 -9.31 -0.78 -1.71
C HIS A 88 -9.92 -1.72 -2.74
N THR A 89 -9.63 -3.02 -2.64
CA THR A 89 -10.33 -4.03 -3.45
C THR A 89 -11.82 -3.96 -3.15
N ASP A 90 -12.65 -3.98 -4.21
CA ASP A 90 -14.11 -3.99 -4.09
C ASP A 90 -14.57 -5.35 -3.54
N VAL A 91 -15.00 -5.34 -2.29
CA VAL A 91 -15.48 -6.52 -1.55
C VAL A 91 -16.80 -6.19 -0.87
N GLU A 92 -17.79 -7.06 -1.04
CA GLU A 92 -19.11 -6.89 -0.43
C GLU A 92 -19.06 -7.13 1.08
N ARG A 93 -19.63 -6.23 1.86
CA ARG A 93 -19.78 -6.42 3.31
C ARG A 93 -20.89 -7.43 3.59
N ILE A 94 -20.55 -8.55 4.22
CA ILE A 94 -21.47 -9.64 4.55
C ILE A 94 -21.68 -9.83 6.06
N GLY A 95 -20.79 -9.28 6.89
CA GLY A 95 -20.84 -9.44 8.34
C GLY A 95 -21.05 -8.11 9.06
N THR A 96 -21.71 -8.19 10.21
CA THR A 96 -21.88 -7.10 11.17
C THR A 96 -21.51 -7.61 12.56
N PHE A 97 -20.97 -6.73 13.38
CA PHE A 97 -20.66 -7.02 14.77
C PHE A 97 -21.14 -5.88 15.65
N GLU A 98 -21.86 -6.22 16.71
CA GLU A 98 -22.30 -5.28 17.75
C GLU A 98 -22.35 -6.01 19.09
N CYS A 99 -21.89 -5.33 20.15
CA CYS A 99 -22.00 -5.80 21.52
C CYS A 99 -22.30 -4.62 22.47
N ALA A 100 -22.59 -4.93 23.73
CA ALA A 100 -22.93 -3.92 24.73
C ALA A 100 -21.77 -3.00 25.10
N ASP A 101 -20.52 -3.40 24.87
CA ASP A 101 -19.34 -2.59 25.16
C ASP A 101 -18.95 -1.71 23.95
N PRO A 102 -19.04 -0.38 24.09
CA PRO A 102 -18.71 0.54 23.00
C PRO A 102 -17.23 0.52 22.62
N GLN A 103 -16.32 0.14 23.54
CA GLN A 103 -14.89 0.05 23.25
C GLN A 103 -14.60 -1.14 22.33
N ILE A 104 -15.27 -2.27 22.54
CA ILE A 104 -15.15 -3.45 21.68
C ILE A 104 -15.74 -3.17 20.29
N ASN A 105 -16.89 -2.49 20.21
CA ASN A 105 -17.45 -2.07 18.93
C ASN A 105 -16.48 -1.15 18.18
N ARG A 106 -15.84 -0.22 18.89
CA ARG A 106 -14.84 0.67 18.30
C ARG A 106 -13.60 -0.07 17.82
N LEU A 107 -13.12 -1.06 18.58
CA LEU A 107 -12.01 -1.92 18.19
C LEU A 107 -12.32 -2.67 16.90
N HIS A 108 -13.53 -3.24 16.78
CA HIS A 108 -13.97 -3.91 15.57
C HIS A 108 -13.97 -2.97 14.34
N GLU A 109 -14.51 -1.74 14.49
CA GLU A 109 -14.47 -0.74 13.41
C GLU A 109 -13.03 -0.39 12.98
N LEU A 110 -12.11 -0.26 13.94
CA LEU A 110 -10.70 0.01 13.64
C LEU A 110 -10.07 -1.16 12.89
N ALA A 111 -10.35 -2.40 13.29
CA ALA A 111 -9.87 -3.60 12.61
C ALA A 111 -10.40 -3.67 11.16
N VAL A 112 -11.70 -3.38 10.94
CA VAL A 112 -12.29 -3.30 9.60
C VAL A 112 -11.60 -2.23 8.74
N ARG A 113 -11.35 -1.04 9.28
CA ARG A 113 -10.64 0.03 8.56
C ARG A 113 -9.21 -0.37 8.21
N THR A 114 -8.51 -1.01 9.15
CA THR A 114 -7.15 -1.51 8.93
C THR A 114 -7.13 -2.55 7.81
N MET A 115 -8.05 -3.50 7.83
CA MET A 115 -8.23 -4.50 6.78
C MET A 115 -8.41 -3.82 5.41
N LEU A 116 -9.39 -2.93 5.27
CA LEU A 116 -9.65 -2.22 4.00
C LEU A 116 -8.45 -1.41 3.51
N SER A 117 -7.62 -0.90 4.42
CA SER A 117 -6.39 -0.18 4.08
C SER A 117 -5.28 -1.09 3.55
N ASN A 118 -5.43 -2.40 3.68
CA ASN A 118 -4.41 -3.40 3.34
C ASN A 118 -4.82 -4.40 2.26
N ILE A 119 -5.99 -4.23 1.62
CA ILE A 119 -6.46 -5.08 0.53
C ILE A 119 -6.48 -4.33 -0.81
N HIS A 120 -5.39 -4.43 -1.57
CA HIS A 120 -5.22 -3.77 -2.87
C HIS A 120 -4.85 -4.79 -3.95
N GLY A 121 -5.75 -5.75 -4.20
CA GLY A 121 -5.54 -6.89 -5.10
C GLY A 121 -4.77 -8.06 -4.47
N LEU A 122 -4.12 -7.82 -3.34
CA LEU A 122 -3.51 -8.81 -2.45
C LEU A 122 -3.54 -8.26 -1.01
N PRO A 123 -3.47 -9.11 0.03
CA PRO A 123 -3.33 -8.65 1.40
C PRO A 123 -1.91 -8.12 1.60
N THR A 124 -1.79 -6.90 2.16
CA THR A 124 -0.50 -6.29 2.46
C THR A 124 -0.33 -6.10 3.97
N ASP A 125 0.90 -6.15 4.44
CA ASP A 125 1.27 -5.91 5.84
C ASP A 125 0.99 -4.47 6.27
N CYS A 126 1.22 -3.52 5.37
CA CYS A 126 1.02 -2.10 5.63
C CYS A 126 0.75 -1.31 4.34
N PRO A 127 -0.02 -0.18 4.40
CA PRO A 127 -0.37 0.58 3.20
C PRO A 127 0.69 1.59 2.77
N HIS A 128 1.76 1.83 3.57
CA HIS A 128 2.68 2.95 3.36
C HIS A 128 4.15 2.56 3.22
N ARG A 129 4.64 1.55 3.92
CA ARG A 129 6.07 1.16 3.95
C ARG A 129 6.38 0.03 2.98
N GLU A 130 6.15 -1.19 3.40
CA GLU A 130 6.55 -2.40 2.68
C GLU A 130 5.59 -2.70 1.54
N ARG A 131 4.29 -2.65 1.80
CA ARG A 131 3.22 -3.01 0.86
C ARG A 131 3.44 -4.39 0.24
N CYS A 132 3.88 -5.32 1.07
CA CYS A 132 4.23 -6.69 0.69
C CYS A 132 3.14 -7.67 1.10
N GLY A 133 2.92 -8.68 0.27
CA GLY A 133 1.94 -9.75 0.53
C GLY A 133 2.55 -10.87 1.35
N TRP A 134 2.84 -10.63 2.62
CA TRP A 134 3.37 -11.65 3.53
C TRP A 134 2.35 -12.73 3.82
N LEU A 135 2.76 -14.00 3.70
CA LEU A 135 1.86 -15.13 3.95
C LEU A 135 1.43 -15.24 5.42
N GLY A 136 2.30 -14.87 6.34
CA GLY A 136 1.99 -14.85 7.78
C GLY A 136 0.89 -13.86 8.11
N ASP A 137 0.98 -12.64 7.57
CA ASP A 137 -0.02 -11.59 7.73
C ASP A 137 -1.35 -12.01 7.09
N ALA A 138 -1.30 -12.51 5.86
CA ALA A 138 -2.48 -13.04 5.16
C ALA A 138 -3.19 -14.13 5.97
N HIS A 139 -2.44 -15.09 6.52
CA HIS A 139 -2.99 -16.17 7.34
C HIS A 139 -3.66 -15.63 8.62
N ALA A 140 -3.01 -14.68 9.28
CA ALA A 140 -3.51 -14.11 10.53
C ALA A 140 -4.82 -13.34 10.36
N VAL A 141 -5.00 -12.61 9.23
CA VAL A 141 -6.17 -11.76 9.00
C VAL A 141 -7.32 -12.46 8.28
N ALA A 142 -7.06 -13.54 7.54
CA ALA A 142 -8.05 -14.22 6.69
C ALA A 142 -9.36 -14.60 7.41
N PRO A 143 -9.38 -15.12 8.66
CA PRO A 143 -10.62 -15.41 9.35
C PRO A 143 -11.45 -14.17 9.62
N PHE A 144 -10.82 -13.08 10.08
CA PHE A 144 -11.50 -11.81 10.35
C PHE A 144 -12.07 -11.20 9.08
N GLU A 145 -11.31 -11.19 8.01
CA GLU A 145 -11.73 -10.69 6.70
C GLU A 145 -12.93 -11.45 6.16
N SER A 146 -12.88 -12.78 6.21
CA SER A 146 -13.94 -13.66 5.69
C SER A 146 -15.23 -13.62 6.53
N MET A 147 -15.16 -13.22 7.80
CA MET A 147 -16.35 -13.01 8.65
C MET A 147 -17.05 -11.69 8.33
N ASN A 148 -16.33 -10.70 7.83
CA ASN A 148 -16.86 -9.36 7.60
C ASN A 148 -17.20 -9.10 6.13
N TYR A 149 -16.49 -9.74 5.19
CA TYR A 149 -16.60 -9.46 3.76
C TYR A 149 -16.59 -10.73 2.91
N GLY A 150 -17.21 -10.66 1.73
CA GLY A 150 -17.24 -11.71 0.72
C GLY A 150 -15.89 -11.88 0.04
N MET A 151 -14.94 -12.54 0.72
CA MET A 151 -13.54 -12.60 0.33
C MET A 151 -13.19 -13.75 -0.63
N ASN A 152 -14.12 -14.56 -1.07
CA ASN A 152 -13.83 -15.77 -1.86
C ASN A 152 -12.98 -15.47 -3.11
N ASN A 153 -13.41 -14.53 -3.95
CA ASN A 153 -12.69 -14.19 -5.18
C ASN A 153 -11.32 -13.56 -4.89
N PHE A 154 -11.22 -12.77 -3.82
CA PHE A 154 -9.96 -12.18 -3.38
C PHE A 154 -8.95 -13.26 -2.97
N TRP A 155 -9.35 -14.20 -2.12
CA TRP A 155 -8.50 -15.28 -1.67
C TRP A 155 -8.14 -16.27 -2.79
N MET A 156 -9.09 -16.59 -3.68
CA MET A 156 -8.81 -17.43 -4.86
C MET A 156 -7.74 -16.79 -5.77
N LYS A 157 -7.87 -15.49 -6.02
CA LYS A 157 -6.85 -14.74 -6.78
C LYS A 157 -5.50 -14.75 -6.08
N TYR A 158 -5.46 -14.48 -4.77
CA TYR A 158 -4.24 -14.45 -4.00
C TYR A 158 -3.53 -15.81 -3.96
N MET A 159 -4.27 -16.90 -3.78
CA MET A 159 -3.70 -18.26 -3.86
C MET A 159 -3.15 -18.59 -5.25
N GLY A 160 -3.76 -18.08 -6.31
CA GLY A 160 -3.23 -18.16 -7.66
C GLY A 160 -1.90 -17.40 -7.81
N ASP A 161 -1.78 -16.21 -7.23
CA ASP A 161 -0.53 -15.44 -7.22
C ASP A 161 0.59 -16.18 -6.46
N VAL A 162 0.27 -16.76 -5.29
CA VAL A 162 1.21 -17.59 -4.50
C VAL A 162 1.71 -18.78 -5.31
N SER A 163 0.78 -19.52 -5.93
CA SER A 163 1.12 -20.69 -6.75
C SER A 163 2.03 -20.32 -7.92
N SER A 164 1.70 -19.24 -8.64
CA SER A 164 2.50 -18.77 -9.78
C SER A 164 3.89 -18.29 -9.35
N SER A 165 3.98 -17.60 -8.21
CA SER A 165 5.27 -17.13 -7.68
C SER A 165 6.15 -18.29 -7.23
N SER A 166 5.56 -19.34 -6.65
CA SER A 166 6.28 -20.54 -6.22
C SER A 166 6.85 -21.34 -7.42
N SER A 167 6.13 -21.44 -8.53
CA SER A 167 6.60 -22.13 -9.73
C SER A 167 7.80 -21.41 -10.36
N VAL A 168 7.74 -20.09 -10.49
CA VAL A 168 8.86 -19.26 -10.99
C VAL A 168 10.09 -19.38 -10.09
N PHE A 169 9.90 -19.41 -8.77
CA PHE A 169 11.00 -19.61 -7.84
C PHE A 169 11.67 -20.97 -8.00
N LEU A 170 10.88 -22.03 -8.13
CA LEU A 170 11.40 -23.40 -8.34
C LEU A 170 12.16 -23.50 -9.66
N GLU A 171 11.64 -22.99 -10.76
CA GLU A 171 12.30 -22.95 -12.06
C GLU A 171 13.64 -22.21 -12.01
N ASN A 172 13.66 -21.00 -11.43
CA ASN A 172 14.90 -20.23 -11.28
C ASN A 172 15.92 -20.92 -10.38
N THR A 173 15.48 -21.55 -9.29
CA THR A 173 16.36 -22.27 -8.37
C THR A 173 16.97 -23.52 -9.04
N LEU A 174 16.20 -24.24 -9.83
CA LEU A 174 16.69 -25.39 -10.62
C LEU A 174 17.68 -24.92 -11.68
N HIS A 175 17.37 -23.84 -12.40
CA HIS A 175 18.25 -23.28 -13.43
C HIS A 175 19.59 -22.80 -12.85
N GLN A 176 19.58 -22.14 -11.71
CA GLN A 176 20.78 -21.68 -11.02
C GLN A 176 21.63 -22.83 -10.45
N LYS A 177 21.02 -23.88 -9.93
CA LYS A 177 21.75 -25.10 -9.52
C LYS A 177 22.45 -25.80 -10.67
N LEU A 178 21.87 -25.78 -11.87
CA LEU A 178 22.47 -26.34 -13.08
C LEU A 178 23.65 -25.50 -13.60
N HIS A 179 23.71 -24.20 -13.27
CA HIS A 179 24.74 -23.26 -13.72
C HIS A 179 25.79 -22.87 -12.67
N ASN A 180 25.88 -23.57 -11.53
CA ASN A 180 26.90 -23.35 -10.48
C ASN A 180 27.04 -21.90 -9.97
N SER A 181 25.97 -21.14 -9.88
CA SER A 181 25.97 -19.86 -9.18
C SER A 181 25.39 -20.00 -7.79
N GLU A 182 26.25 -19.88 -6.76
CA GLU A 182 25.83 -19.86 -5.37
C GLU A 182 25.06 -18.57 -5.08
N PHE A 183 23.74 -18.66 -4.93
CA PHE A 183 22.93 -17.61 -4.32
C PHE A 183 22.60 -18.01 -2.88
N TYR A 184 23.19 -17.33 -1.92
CA TYR A 184 22.82 -17.45 -0.51
C TYR A 184 21.51 -16.70 -0.27
N PHE A 185 20.42 -17.43 -0.10
CA PHE A 185 19.27 -16.92 0.63
C PHE A 185 19.55 -17.14 2.11
N ALA A 186 19.74 -16.07 2.84
CA ALA A 186 19.82 -16.14 4.29
C ALA A 186 18.42 -16.43 4.85
N ASP A 187 18.00 -17.68 4.77
CA ASP A 187 16.80 -18.16 5.44
C ASP A 187 17.18 -18.71 6.80
N LYS A 188 16.86 -17.98 7.86
CA LYS A 188 16.90 -18.49 9.23
C LYS A 188 15.53 -18.88 9.76
N GLN A 189 14.49 -18.88 8.92
CA GLN A 189 13.16 -19.35 9.29
C GLN A 189 12.65 -20.35 8.26
N PRO A 190 12.63 -21.64 8.53
CA PRO A 190 12.09 -22.62 7.61
C PRO A 190 10.57 -22.45 7.49
N GLY A 191 10.10 -22.20 6.28
CA GLY A 191 8.69 -22.26 5.92
C GLY A 191 8.00 -20.98 5.44
N ILE A 192 8.69 -19.87 5.20
CA ILE A 192 8.08 -18.66 4.64
C ILE A 192 8.58 -18.43 3.21
N PRO A 193 7.78 -18.74 2.19
CA PRO A 193 8.14 -18.38 0.82
C PRO A 193 7.98 -16.87 0.61
N PHE A 194 8.99 -16.25 0.01
CA PHE A 194 8.91 -14.85 -0.44
C PHE A 194 7.98 -14.74 -1.63
N MET A 195 7.11 -13.71 -1.61
CA MET A 195 6.25 -13.42 -2.74
C MET A 195 6.82 -12.30 -3.59
N ILE A 196 6.87 -12.55 -4.89
CA ILE A 196 7.21 -11.55 -5.90
C ILE A 196 5.91 -10.99 -6.45
N SER A 197 5.68 -9.70 -6.26
CA SER A 197 4.62 -8.99 -6.98
C SER A 197 5.09 -8.72 -8.41
N PRO A 198 4.31 -9.04 -9.46
CA PRO A 198 4.68 -8.71 -10.83
C PRO A 198 4.91 -7.20 -10.97
N GLY A 199 6.12 -6.82 -11.37
CA GLY A 199 6.50 -5.42 -11.62
C GLY A 199 7.09 -4.66 -10.45
N ARG A 200 7.39 -5.29 -9.30
CA ARG A 200 8.07 -4.65 -8.17
C ARG A 200 9.29 -5.43 -7.69
N ARG A 201 10.26 -4.68 -7.14
CA ARG A 201 11.52 -5.23 -6.61
C ARG A 201 11.24 -6.26 -5.51
N LEU A 202 12.08 -7.27 -5.43
CA LEU A 202 12.12 -8.22 -4.32
C LEU A 202 12.20 -7.48 -2.99
N CYS A 203 11.24 -7.69 -2.10
CA CYS A 203 11.37 -7.32 -0.70
C CYS A 203 12.28 -8.37 -0.04
N GLY A 204 13.57 -8.08 -0.01
CA GLY A 204 14.53 -8.83 0.79
C GLY A 204 14.61 -8.20 2.18
N VAL A 205 14.50 -8.99 3.22
CA VAL A 205 14.85 -8.55 4.57
C VAL A 205 16.38 -8.51 4.62
N ALA A 206 16.94 -7.29 4.64
CA ALA A 206 18.33 -7.13 5.03
C ALA A 206 18.43 -7.40 6.54
N SER A 207 19.25 -8.38 6.88
CA SER A 207 19.68 -8.67 8.26
C SER A 207 20.51 -7.54 8.83
#